data_214c331e575fe17b651ccbb74b805aca
#
_entry.id   214c331e575fe17b651ccbb74b805aca
#
_cell.length_a   1.000
_cell.length_b   1.000
_cell.length_c   1.000
_cell.angle_alpha   90.00
_cell.angle_beta   90.00
_cell.angle_gamma   90.00
#
_symmetry.space_group_name_H-M   'P 1'
#
loop_
_entity.id
_entity.type
_entity.pdbx_description
1 polymer ?
#
loop_
_entity_poly.entity_id
_entity_poly.type
_entity_poly.pdbx_seq_one_letter_code
_entity_poly.pdbx_strand_id
1 'polypeptide(L)'
;MSSVSVPVVDYGARPRDRRGFKWTFWIIGGIVGIGLFFMLLVPTMCRSSEVANRIKSSSNLRQLGLAMTMYADAHGHAMPGSWADLAKDSELTADVFISASSDDDRSAEKDPAKWAAGLDDPQSRTCSYRYAGDGLTETQAKDDKTILAFEPTDHNSGDGIHILFGGGSVEWYAVAKDGESQRQYQKLLADNAAHVRPLRWNG
;
A
#
# COMPACT_ATOMS: atom_id res chain seq x y z
N MET A 1 50.32 23.58 84.12
CA MET A 1 49.09 23.54 83.36
C MET A 1 49.43 23.75 81.92
N SER A 2 49.49 22.68 81.10
CA SER A 2 49.92 22.76 79.71
C SER A 2 48.62 22.86 78.85
N SER A 3 48.46 24.00 78.17
CA SER A 3 47.33 24.22 77.25
C SER A 3 47.59 23.46 75.96
N VAL A 4 46.75 22.47 75.71
CA VAL A 4 46.75 21.74 74.44
C VAL A 4 46.00 22.58 73.41
N SER A 5 46.70 23.08 72.42
CA SER A 5 46.08 23.74 71.24
C SER A 5 45.58 22.69 70.22
N VAL A 6 44.29 22.64 70.00
CA VAL A 6 43.68 21.78 69.01
C VAL A 6 43.81 22.47 67.63
N PRO A 7 44.36 21.82 66.58
CA PRO A 7 44.44 22.41 65.25
C PRO A 7 43.05 22.56 64.64
N VAL A 8 42.69 23.79 64.27
CA VAL A 8 41.47 24.09 63.48
C VAL A 8 41.72 23.59 62.06
N VAL A 9 40.98 22.54 61.64
CA VAL A 9 41.00 22.02 60.26
C VAL A 9 40.12 22.94 59.40
N ASP A 10 40.78 23.80 58.62
CA ASP A 10 40.11 24.65 57.63
C ASP A 10 39.57 23.79 56.46
N TYR A 11 38.27 23.55 56.43
CA TYR A 11 37.58 22.92 55.29
C TYR A 11 37.40 23.98 54.18
N GLY A 12 38.50 24.36 53.52
CA GLY A 12 38.48 25.27 52.38
C GLY A 12 37.44 24.85 51.38
N ALA A 13 36.51 25.75 51.11
CA ALA A 13 35.43 25.53 50.14
C ALA A 13 36.02 25.10 48.76
N ARG A 14 35.78 23.90 48.35
CA ARG A 14 36.20 23.40 47.02
C ARG A 14 35.67 24.36 45.95
N PRO A 15 36.51 24.85 45.03
CA PRO A 15 36.05 25.72 43.95
C PRO A 15 35.03 24.91 43.11
N ARG A 16 33.83 25.47 42.99
CA ARG A 16 32.72 24.88 42.19
C ARG A 16 33.17 24.94 40.75
N ASP A 17 33.55 23.78 40.17
CA ASP A 17 34.02 23.67 38.81
C ASP A 17 32.84 23.97 37.84
N ARG A 18 32.80 25.24 37.37
CA ARG A 18 31.78 25.72 36.43
C ARG A 18 31.97 25.18 34.99
N ARG A 19 33.06 24.45 34.72
CA ARG A 19 33.34 23.89 33.39
C ARG A 19 32.46 22.68 33.10
N GLY A 20 32.18 21.83 34.08
CA GLY A 20 31.28 20.67 33.93
C GLY A 20 29.86 21.07 33.60
N PHE A 21 29.38 22.21 34.13
CA PHE A 21 27.99 22.67 33.90
C PHE A 21 27.69 23.05 32.45
N LYS A 22 28.64 23.61 31.71
CA LYS A 22 28.48 23.97 30.29
C LYS A 22 28.40 22.75 29.39
N TRP A 23 29.17 21.72 29.67
CA TRP A 23 29.15 20.46 28.90
C TRP A 23 27.80 19.72 29.03
N THR A 24 27.22 19.74 30.22
CA THR A 24 25.91 19.13 30.46
C THR A 24 24.83 19.78 29.62
N PHE A 25 24.83 21.11 29.47
CA PHE A 25 23.88 21.80 28.59
C PHE A 25 24.03 21.43 27.10
N TRP A 26 25.26 21.26 26.62
CA TRP A 26 25.52 20.87 25.26
C TRP A 26 25.07 19.43 25.00
N ILE A 27 25.27 18.53 25.94
CA ILE A 27 24.80 17.12 25.83
C ILE A 27 23.29 17.06 25.84
N ILE A 28 22.62 17.73 26.77
CA ILE A 28 21.16 17.77 26.86
C ILE A 28 20.58 18.43 25.60
N GLY A 29 21.12 19.56 25.17
CA GLY A 29 20.69 20.23 23.93
C GLY A 29 20.86 19.35 22.68
N GLY A 30 21.95 18.61 22.61
CA GLY A 30 22.20 17.64 21.54
C GLY A 30 21.17 16.50 21.53
N ILE A 31 20.87 15.91 22.68
CA ILE A 31 19.86 14.83 22.79
C ILE A 31 18.46 15.34 22.44
N VAL A 32 18.07 16.52 22.93
CA VAL A 32 16.79 17.15 22.62
C VAL A 32 16.72 17.50 21.13
N GLY A 33 17.79 18.05 20.56
CA GLY A 33 17.86 18.37 19.12
C GLY A 33 17.72 17.14 18.22
N ILE A 34 18.39 16.05 18.58
CA ILE A 34 18.29 14.76 17.89
C ILE A 34 16.86 14.21 18.03
N GLY A 35 16.26 14.26 19.23
CA GLY A 35 14.90 13.81 19.45
C GLY A 35 13.87 14.58 18.62
N LEU A 36 13.97 15.91 18.56
CA LEU A 36 13.14 16.76 17.72
C LEU A 36 13.34 16.48 16.23
N PHE A 37 14.58 16.25 15.80
CA PHE A 37 14.89 15.90 14.42
C PHE A 37 14.24 14.58 14.01
N PHE A 38 14.32 13.54 14.84
CA PHE A 38 13.63 12.27 14.59
C PHE A 38 12.10 12.41 14.61
N MET A 39 11.55 13.22 15.51
CA MET A 39 10.12 13.48 15.60
C MET A 39 9.56 14.16 14.33
N LEU A 40 10.36 14.97 13.64
CA LEU A 40 9.99 15.58 12.36
C LEU A 40 10.16 14.64 11.18
N LEU A 41 11.10 13.69 11.23
CA LEU A 41 11.36 12.75 10.14
C LEU A 41 10.33 11.61 10.07
N VAL A 42 9.85 11.10 11.21
CA VAL A 42 8.93 9.97 11.25
C VAL A 42 7.66 10.19 10.43
N PRO A 43 6.90 11.31 10.56
CA PRO A 43 5.67 11.50 9.79
C PRO A 43 5.90 11.65 8.29
N THR A 44 7.06 12.15 7.86
CA THR A 44 7.36 12.29 6.43
C THR A 44 7.65 10.94 5.77
N MET A 45 8.26 10.00 6.49
CA MET A 45 8.55 8.66 5.97
C MET A 45 7.28 7.82 5.79
N CYS A 46 6.31 7.88 6.69
CA CYS A 46 5.05 7.15 6.56
C CYS A 46 4.26 7.59 5.33
N ARG A 47 4.18 8.87 5.06
CA ARG A 47 3.48 9.42 3.90
C ARG A 47 4.14 9.06 2.57
N SER A 48 5.46 9.02 2.55
CA SER A 48 6.24 8.60 1.37
C SER A 48 6.01 7.13 1.03
N SER A 49 5.93 6.25 2.03
CA SER A 49 5.68 4.83 1.85
C SER A 49 4.31 4.56 1.24
N GLU A 50 3.27 5.27 1.68
CA GLU A 50 1.92 5.12 1.15
C GLU A 50 1.82 5.50 -0.33
N VAL A 51 2.42 6.64 -0.71
CA VAL A 51 2.49 7.05 -2.12
C VAL A 51 3.24 6.02 -2.97
N ALA A 52 4.35 5.48 -2.46
CA ALA A 52 5.12 4.44 -3.15
C ALA A 52 4.30 3.16 -3.35
N ASN A 53 3.52 2.75 -2.33
CA ASN A 53 2.63 1.59 -2.42
C ASN A 53 1.53 1.80 -3.49
N ARG A 54 0.90 2.98 -3.52
CA ARG A 54 -0.10 3.33 -4.55
C ARG A 54 0.49 3.26 -5.96
N ILE A 55 1.69 3.81 -6.17
CA ILE A 55 2.38 3.74 -7.47
C ILE A 55 2.64 2.29 -7.87
N LYS A 56 3.10 1.45 -6.93
CA LYS A 56 3.35 0.03 -7.19
C LYS A 56 2.07 -0.71 -7.56
N SER A 57 0.98 -0.53 -6.83
CA SER A 57 -0.32 -1.13 -7.14
C SER A 57 -0.84 -0.72 -8.51
N SER A 58 -0.75 0.57 -8.84
CA SER A 58 -1.09 1.07 -10.19
C SER A 58 -0.24 0.44 -11.28
N SER A 59 1.07 0.25 -11.04
CA SER A 59 1.97 -0.43 -11.97
C SER A 59 1.61 -1.91 -12.16
N ASN A 60 1.26 -2.61 -11.09
CA ASN A 60 0.80 -4.00 -11.15
C ASN A 60 -0.47 -4.13 -11.99
N LEU A 61 -1.47 -3.28 -11.75
CA LEU A 61 -2.71 -3.28 -12.54
C LEU A 61 -2.45 -3.01 -14.03
N ARG A 62 -1.51 -2.13 -14.38
CA ARG A 62 -1.14 -1.93 -15.79
C ARG A 62 -0.49 -3.16 -16.40
N GLN A 63 0.35 -3.88 -15.66
CA GLN A 63 0.95 -5.15 -16.12
C GLN A 63 -0.13 -6.21 -16.35
N LEU A 64 -1.11 -6.32 -15.45
CA LEU A 64 -2.27 -7.20 -15.63
C LEU A 64 -3.08 -6.82 -16.88
N GLY A 65 -3.34 -5.53 -17.10
CA GLY A 65 -4.02 -5.04 -18.30
C GLY A 65 -3.28 -5.37 -19.59
N LEU A 66 -1.96 -5.22 -19.61
CA LEU A 66 -1.13 -5.61 -20.76
C LEU A 66 -1.21 -7.13 -21.01
N ALA A 67 -1.11 -7.93 -19.96
CA ALA A 67 -1.21 -9.38 -20.07
C ALA A 67 -2.58 -9.83 -20.56
N MET A 68 -3.68 -9.18 -20.14
CA MET A 68 -5.03 -9.43 -20.67
C MET A 68 -5.12 -9.14 -22.17
N THR A 69 -4.50 -8.05 -22.64
CA THR A 69 -4.47 -7.71 -24.06
C THR A 69 -3.69 -8.77 -24.85
N MET A 70 -2.54 -9.19 -24.36
CA MET A 70 -1.73 -10.25 -24.97
C MET A 70 -2.48 -11.60 -25.00
N TYR A 71 -3.21 -11.91 -23.93
CA TYR A 71 -4.07 -13.09 -23.88
C TYR A 71 -5.15 -13.03 -24.95
N ALA A 72 -5.86 -11.91 -25.07
CA ALA A 72 -6.92 -11.74 -26.08
C ALA A 72 -6.36 -11.87 -27.52
N ASP A 73 -5.21 -11.31 -27.80
CA ASP A 73 -4.55 -11.45 -29.11
C ASP A 73 -4.23 -12.93 -29.43
N ALA A 74 -3.81 -13.72 -28.44
CA ALA A 74 -3.50 -15.14 -28.61
C ALA A 74 -4.74 -16.04 -28.68
N HIS A 75 -5.89 -15.63 -28.10
CA HIS A 75 -7.10 -16.43 -27.93
C HIS A 75 -8.28 -15.95 -28.79
N GLY A 76 -8.03 -15.44 -29.98
CA GLY A 76 -9.07 -15.05 -30.93
C GLY A 76 -9.96 -13.90 -30.45
N HIS A 77 -9.35 -12.92 -29.78
CA HIS A 77 -9.98 -11.72 -29.23
C HIS A 77 -10.93 -11.96 -28.05
N ALA A 78 -10.79 -13.08 -27.36
CA ALA A 78 -11.52 -13.38 -26.14
C ALA A 78 -10.71 -12.95 -24.90
N MET A 79 -11.35 -12.24 -23.98
CA MET A 79 -10.74 -11.92 -22.68
C MET A 79 -10.60 -13.19 -21.82
N PRO A 80 -9.61 -13.25 -20.90
CA PRO A 80 -9.50 -14.39 -19.98
C PRO A 80 -10.78 -14.55 -19.17
N GLY A 81 -11.19 -15.77 -18.89
CA GLY A 81 -12.38 -16.05 -18.07
C GLY A 81 -12.14 -15.78 -16.59
N SER A 82 -10.87 -15.78 -16.17
CA SER A 82 -10.49 -15.64 -14.76
C SER A 82 -9.04 -15.18 -14.61
N TRP A 83 -8.65 -14.80 -13.40
CA TRP A 83 -7.23 -14.57 -13.06
C TRP A 83 -6.40 -15.84 -13.21
N ALA A 84 -6.99 -16.99 -12.88
CA ALA A 84 -6.30 -18.28 -13.01
C ALA A 84 -5.99 -18.61 -14.47
N ASP A 85 -6.86 -18.28 -15.42
CA ASP A 85 -6.61 -18.49 -16.84
C ASP A 85 -5.51 -17.58 -17.35
N LEU A 86 -5.54 -16.29 -16.96
CA LEU A 86 -4.48 -15.34 -17.28
C LEU A 86 -3.12 -15.79 -16.73
N ALA A 87 -3.09 -16.24 -15.47
CA ALA A 87 -1.85 -16.67 -14.82
C ALA A 87 -1.23 -17.93 -15.42
N LYS A 88 -2.06 -18.84 -15.97
CA LYS A 88 -1.56 -20.05 -16.64
C LYS A 88 -0.90 -19.76 -17.98
N ASP A 89 -1.39 -18.73 -18.68
CA ASP A 89 -0.98 -18.43 -20.05
C ASP A 89 -0.01 -17.24 -20.15
N SER A 90 0.26 -16.59 -19.05
CA SER A 90 1.18 -15.46 -18.97
C SER A 90 2.41 -15.80 -18.11
N GLU A 91 3.55 -15.15 -18.40
CA GLU A 91 4.76 -15.24 -17.57
C GLU A 91 4.71 -14.30 -16.36
N LEU A 92 3.51 -13.95 -15.88
CA LEU A 92 3.35 -13.07 -14.73
C LEU A 92 3.78 -13.75 -13.44
N THR A 93 4.54 -13.01 -12.63
CA THR A 93 4.91 -13.46 -11.29
C THR A 93 3.78 -13.22 -10.29
N ALA A 94 3.72 -14.01 -9.23
CA ALA A 94 2.73 -13.84 -8.16
C ALA A 94 2.70 -12.42 -7.58
N ASP A 95 3.83 -11.72 -7.57
CA ASP A 95 3.98 -10.36 -7.06
C ASP A 95 3.08 -9.34 -7.78
N VAL A 96 2.75 -9.59 -9.05
CA VAL A 96 1.91 -8.70 -9.85
C VAL A 96 0.44 -8.77 -9.41
N PHE A 97 0.01 -9.88 -8.82
CA PHE A 97 -1.35 -10.08 -8.32
C PHE A 97 -1.56 -9.55 -6.90
N ILE A 98 -0.50 -9.07 -6.24
CA ILE A 98 -0.54 -8.57 -4.87
C ILE A 98 -0.38 -7.05 -4.85
N SER A 99 -1.35 -6.36 -4.24
CA SER A 99 -1.25 -4.93 -3.97
C SER A 99 -0.22 -4.67 -2.86
N ALA A 100 0.60 -3.64 -3.04
CA ALA A 100 1.57 -3.24 -2.03
C ALA A 100 0.90 -2.64 -0.76
N SER A 101 -0.38 -2.32 -0.84
CA SER A 101 -1.18 -1.74 0.26
C SER A 101 -2.12 -2.76 0.92
N SER A 102 -2.10 -4.02 0.48
CA SER A 102 -2.88 -5.10 1.09
C SER A 102 -2.06 -5.87 2.12
N ASP A 103 -2.77 -6.57 3.01
CA ASP A 103 -2.20 -7.57 3.91
C ASP A 103 -2.08 -8.96 3.25
N ASP A 104 -2.32 -9.05 1.95
CA ASP A 104 -2.22 -10.29 1.20
C ASP A 104 -0.76 -10.74 1.10
N ASP A 105 -0.55 -12.05 1.13
CA ASP A 105 0.77 -12.64 1.19
C ASP A 105 1.00 -13.60 0.03
N ARG A 106 1.88 -13.21 -0.88
CA ARG A 106 2.36 -14.04 -1.98
C ARG A 106 3.06 -15.34 -1.55
N SER A 107 3.54 -15.39 -0.31
CA SER A 107 4.20 -16.58 0.26
C SER A 107 3.20 -17.56 0.88
N ALA A 108 1.92 -17.21 1.00
CA ALA A 108 0.91 -18.02 1.64
C ALA A 108 0.69 -19.36 0.92
N GLU A 109 0.88 -19.40 -0.42
CA GLU A 109 0.85 -20.64 -1.20
C GLU A 109 2.12 -20.78 -2.06
N LYS A 110 2.90 -21.82 -1.76
CA LYS A 110 4.16 -22.11 -2.45
C LYS A 110 4.00 -23.03 -3.66
N ASP A 111 2.88 -23.72 -3.75
CA ASP A 111 2.55 -24.59 -4.87
C ASP A 111 1.95 -23.74 -6.00
N PRO A 112 2.60 -23.62 -7.18
CA PRO A 112 2.10 -22.79 -8.27
C PRO A 112 0.68 -23.17 -8.74
N ALA A 113 0.31 -24.44 -8.69
CA ALA A 113 -1.01 -24.89 -9.11
C ALA A 113 -2.10 -24.45 -8.12
N LYS A 114 -1.83 -24.56 -6.83
CA LYS A 114 -2.75 -24.10 -5.78
C LYS A 114 -2.82 -22.58 -5.73
N TRP A 115 -1.68 -21.89 -5.92
CA TRP A 115 -1.66 -20.44 -6.03
C TRP A 115 -2.56 -19.96 -7.18
N ALA A 116 -2.40 -20.52 -8.38
CA ALA A 116 -3.24 -20.18 -9.52
C ALA A 116 -4.71 -20.46 -9.28
N ALA A 117 -5.06 -21.57 -8.62
CA ALA A 117 -6.46 -21.89 -8.26
C ALA A 117 -7.04 -20.94 -7.21
N GLY A 118 -6.22 -20.37 -6.35
CA GLY A 118 -6.65 -19.41 -5.32
C GLY A 118 -6.85 -17.99 -5.82
N LEU A 119 -6.39 -17.64 -7.03
CA LEU A 119 -6.45 -16.27 -7.55
C LEU A 119 -7.88 -15.71 -7.66
N ASP A 120 -8.84 -16.56 -7.96
CA ASP A 120 -10.25 -16.18 -8.14
C ASP A 120 -11.10 -16.37 -6.87
N ASP A 121 -10.53 -16.88 -5.80
CA ASP A 121 -11.20 -17.00 -4.50
C ASP A 121 -11.11 -15.68 -3.73
N PRO A 122 -12.24 -14.99 -3.49
CA PRO A 122 -12.26 -13.72 -2.75
C PRO A 122 -11.76 -13.82 -1.30
N GLN A 123 -11.73 -15.02 -0.73
CA GLN A 123 -11.23 -15.27 0.63
C GLN A 123 -9.76 -15.68 0.65
N SER A 124 -9.20 -16.00 -0.51
CA SER A 124 -7.78 -16.29 -0.64
C SER A 124 -6.96 -15.01 -0.54
N ARG A 125 -5.82 -15.10 0.12
CA ARG A 125 -4.85 -14.01 0.22
C ARG A 125 -3.82 -14.03 -0.91
N THR A 126 -4.12 -14.73 -1.99
CA THR A 126 -3.23 -14.92 -3.14
C THR A 126 -3.41 -13.86 -4.22
N CYS A 127 -4.52 -13.10 -4.19
CA CYS A 127 -4.80 -12.03 -5.13
C CYS A 127 -5.48 -10.85 -4.44
N SER A 128 -4.90 -9.67 -4.62
CA SER A 128 -5.42 -8.41 -4.08
C SER A 128 -6.38 -7.69 -5.03
N TYR A 129 -6.55 -8.17 -6.26
CA TYR A 129 -7.35 -7.50 -7.27
C TYR A 129 -8.59 -8.29 -7.63
N ARG A 130 -9.69 -7.59 -7.93
CA ARG A 130 -10.93 -8.18 -8.41
C ARG A 130 -10.99 -8.09 -9.92
N TYR A 131 -11.28 -9.20 -10.57
CA TYR A 131 -11.42 -9.28 -12.01
C TYR A 131 -12.86 -8.98 -12.45
N ALA A 132 -13.01 -8.14 -13.46
CA ALA A 132 -14.31 -7.75 -14.02
C ALA A 132 -14.39 -7.95 -15.55
N GLY A 133 -13.36 -8.52 -16.17
CA GLY A 133 -13.28 -8.70 -17.62
C GLY A 133 -13.92 -9.98 -18.15
N ASP A 134 -14.45 -10.86 -17.28
CA ASP A 134 -15.08 -12.13 -17.68
C ASP A 134 -16.26 -11.90 -18.64
N GLY A 135 -16.25 -12.58 -19.76
CA GLY A 135 -17.30 -12.52 -20.79
C GLY A 135 -17.28 -11.27 -21.65
N LEU A 136 -16.29 -10.36 -21.48
CA LEU A 136 -16.10 -9.22 -22.36
C LEU A 136 -15.43 -9.66 -23.66
N THR A 137 -15.86 -9.05 -24.78
CA THR A 137 -15.12 -9.08 -26.03
C THR A 137 -13.94 -8.10 -25.99
N GLU A 138 -12.91 -8.32 -26.79
CA GLU A 138 -11.79 -7.40 -26.92
C GLU A 138 -12.23 -5.95 -27.20
N THR A 139 -13.25 -5.78 -28.06
CA THR A 139 -13.78 -4.44 -28.39
C THR A 139 -14.36 -3.74 -27.15
N GLN A 140 -15.10 -4.48 -26.32
CA GLN A 140 -15.60 -3.94 -25.04
C GLN A 140 -14.48 -3.69 -24.03
N ALA A 141 -13.49 -4.58 -24.00
CA ALA A 141 -12.32 -4.44 -23.13
C ALA A 141 -11.38 -3.30 -23.55
N LYS A 142 -11.48 -2.77 -24.77
CA LYS A 142 -10.74 -1.59 -25.24
C LYS A 142 -11.46 -0.27 -24.97
N ASP A 143 -12.73 -0.31 -24.54
CA ASP A 143 -13.47 0.91 -24.16
C ASP A 143 -12.89 1.49 -22.85
N ASP A 144 -12.50 2.75 -22.88
CA ASP A 144 -11.89 3.50 -21.77
C ASP A 144 -12.82 3.68 -20.56
N LYS A 145 -14.09 3.35 -20.68
CA LYS A 145 -15.09 3.38 -19.60
C LYS A 145 -15.37 2.01 -18.98
N THR A 146 -14.92 0.95 -19.62
CA THR A 146 -15.15 -0.41 -19.15
C THR A 146 -14.15 -0.79 -18.07
N ILE A 147 -14.63 -1.19 -16.90
CA ILE A 147 -13.79 -1.68 -15.81
C ILE A 147 -13.32 -3.09 -16.12
N LEU A 148 -12.01 -3.32 -16.09
CA LEU A 148 -11.39 -4.65 -16.26
C LEU A 148 -10.98 -5.28 -14.95
N ALA A 149 -10.45 -4.48 -14.03
CA ALA A 149 -10.04 -4.92 -12.70
C ALA A 149 -9.97 -3.74 -11.71
N PHE A 150 -10.01 -4.02 -10.43
CA PHE A 150 -9.91 -2.97 -9.40
C PHE A 150 -9.44 -3.55 -8.06
N GLU A 151 -8.97 -2.66 -7.17
CA GLU A 151 -8.66 -2.98 -5.78
C GLU A 151 -9.92 -2.98 -4.92
N PRO A 152 -10.05 -3.88 -3.92
CA PRO A 152 -11.06 -3.76 -2.87
C PRO A 152 -10.86 -2.50 -2.03
N THR A 153 -11.93 -1.99 -1.43
CA THR A 153 -11.90 -0.73 -0.65
C THR A 153 -11.25 -0.84 0.72
N ASP A 154 -11.02 -2.04 1.22
CA ASP A 154 -10.30 -2.30 2.47
C ASP A 154 -8.77 -2.16 2.31
N HIS A 155 -8.29 -2.11 1.08
CA HIS A 155 -6.90 -1.76 0.80
C HIS A 155 -6.67 -0.25 0.95
N ASN A 156 -5.42 0.18 0.92
CA ASN A 156 -5.01 1.60 1.00
C ASN A 156 -5.60 2.35 2.21
N SER A 157 -5.78 1.67 3.36
CA SER A 157 -6.37 2.26 4.58
C SER A 157 -7.80 2.80 4.39
N GLY A 158 -8.49 2.38 3.33
CA GLY A 158 -9.82 2.86 2.98
C GLY A 158 -9.85 4.25 2.32
N ASP A 159 -8.70 4.82 1.96
CA ASP A 159 -8.61 6.15 1.34
C ASP A 159 -9.09 6.18 -0.10
N GLY A 160 -8.94 5.06 -0.81
CA GLY A 160 -9.34 4.95 -2.21
C GLY A 160 -8.87 3.65 -2.83
N ILE A 161 -9.19 3.50 -4.11
CA ILE A 161 -8.88 2.30 -4.90
C ILE A 161 -8.33 2.68 -6.26
N HIS A 162 -7.51 1.80 -6.82
CA HIS A 162 -7.17 1.85 -8.23
C HIS A 162 -8.14 1.02 -9.06
N ILE A 163 -8.52 1.55 -10.20
CA ILE A 163 -9.37 0.88 -11.18
C ILE A 163 -8.63 0.83 -12.51
N LEU A 164 -8.51 -0.36 -13.07
CA LEU A 164 -8.02 -0.59 -14.42
C LEU A 164 -9.19 -0.54 -15.39
N PHE A 165 -9.12 0.34 -16.36
CA PHE A 165 -10.08 0.47 -17.45
C PHE A 165 -9.59 -0.20 -18.73
N GLY A 166 -10.52 -0.41 -19.64
CA GLY A 166 -10.22 -0.76 -21.02
C GLY A 166 -9.25 0.25 -21.63
N GLY A 167 -8.46 -0.20 -22.58
CA GLY A 167 -7.36 0.61 -23.10
C GLY A 167 -6.14 0.72 -22.19
N GLY A 168 -6.16 0.10 -21.00
CA GLY A 168 -5.00 -0.03 -20.10
C GLY A 168 -4.77 1.16 -19.16
N SER A 169 -5.67 2.14 -19.10
CA SER A 169 -5.56 3.24 -18.14
C SER A 169 -5.86 2.75 -16.72
N VAL A 170 -5.08 3.24 -15.73
CA VAL A 170 -5.33 2.98 -14.31
C VAL A 170 -5.56 4.31 -13.63
N GLU A 171 -6.71 4.47 -13.01
CA GLU A 171 -7.12 5.69 -12.32
C GLU A 171 -7.32 5.44 -10.83
N TRP A 172 -7.05 6.47 -10.03
CA TRP A 172 -7.28 6.45 -8.58
C TRP A 172 -8.64 7.09 -8.26
N TYR A 173 -9.49 6.35 -7.57
CA TYR A 173 -10.75 6.84 -7.04
C TYR A 173 -10.65 6.95 -5.54
N ALA A 174 -10.75 8.17 -5.02
CA ALA A 174 -10.82 8.39 -3.58
C ALA A 174 -12.19 7.91 -3.09
N VAL A 175 -12.17 6.96 -2.15
CA VAL A 175 -13.36 6.48 -1.42
C VAL A 175 -13.46 7.27 -0.11
N ALA A 176 -13.22 8.57 -0.18
CA ALA A 176 -13.26 9.43 0.99
C ALA A 176 -14.67 9.46 1.58
N LYS A 177 -14.74 9.66 2.89
CA LYS A 177 -15.99 9.80 3.67
C LYS A 177 -16.81 11.03 3.28
N ASP A 178 -16.36 11.84 2.31
CA ASP A 178 -17.11 12.91 1.72
C ASP A 178 -18.11 12.34 0.68
N GLY A 179 -19.35 12.76 0.77
CA GLY A 179 -20.43 12.19 -0.03
C GLY A 179 -20.32 12.45 -1.55
N GLU A 180 -19.34 13.18 -2.05
CA GLU A 180 -19.14 13.44 -3.49
C GLU A 180 -18.26 12.37 -4.15
N SER A 181 -17.11 12.06 -3.60
CA SER A 181 -16.21 11.00 -4.11
C SER A 181 -16.92 9.65 -4.07
N GLN A 182 -17.66 9.39 -2.99
CA GLN A 182 -18.47 8.16 -2.89
C GLN A 182 -19.56 8.10 -3.98
N ARG A 183 -20.21 9.22 -4.29
CA ARG A 183 -21.21 9.26 -5.38
C ARG A 183 -20.59 9.03 -6.76
N GLN A 184 -19.42 9.60 -7.02
CA GLN A 184 -18.69 9.35 -8.29
C GLN A 184 -18.33 7.88 -8.45
N TYR A 185 -17.82 7.25 -7.39
CA TYR A 185 -17.51 5.82 -7.37
C TYR A 185 -18.77 4.95 -7.58
N GLN A 186 -19.87 5.24 -6.88
CA GLN A 186 -21.13 4.51 -7.03
C GLN A 186 -21.73 4.68 -8.44
N LYS A 187 -21.60 5.87 -9.03
CA LYS A 187 -22.02 6.10 -10.42
C LYS A 187 -21.20 5.27 -11.38
N LEU A 188 -19.88 5.23 -11.22
CA LEU A 188 -18.99 4.42 -12.06
C LEU A 188 -19.35 2.93 -12.00
N LEU A 189 -19.62 2.41 -10.80
CA LEU A 189 -20.06 1.01 -10.64
C LEU A 189 -21.45 0.78 -11.29
N ALA A 190 -22.36 1.73 -11.19
CA ALA A 190 -23.67 1.64 -11.82
C ALA A 190 -23.58 1.67 -13.34
N ASP A 191 -22.73 2.51 -13.91
CA ASP A 191 -22.49 2.60 -15.36
C ASP A 191 -21.87 1.30 -15.92
N ASN A 192 -21.15 0.56 -15.07
CA ASN A 192 -20.51 -0.73 -15.41
C ASN A 192 -21.29 -1.95 -14.88
N ALA A 193 -22.47 -1.78 -14.27
CA ALA A 193 -23.20 -2.87 -13.58
C ALA A 193 -23.60 -4.04 -14.47
N ALA A 194 -23.64 -3.85 -15.80
CA ALA A 194 -24.01 -4.92 -16.75
C ALA A 194 -22.96 -6.04 -16.82
N HIS A 195 -21.68 -5.75 -16.51
CA HIS A 195 -20.58 -6.72 -16.57
C HIS A 195 -19.75 -6.77 -15.29
N VAL A 196 -19.72 -5.72 -14.47
CA VAL A 196 -19.22 -5.84 -13.10
C VAL A 196 -20.27 -6.61 -12.31
N ARG A 197 -20.09 -7.93 -12.15
CA ARG A 197 -20.95 -8.73 -11.27
C ARG A 197 -21.06 -8.03 -9.93
N PRO A 198 -22.26 -7.92 -9.34
CA PRO A 198 -22.46 -7.20 -8.10
C PRO A 198 -21.51 -7.79 -7.05
N LEU A 199 -20.50 -7.04 -6.75
CA LEU A 199 -19.58 -7.35 -5.67
C LEU A 199 -20.40 -7.36 -4.41
N ARG A 200 -20.58 -8.54 -3.83
CA ARG A 200 -21.09 -8.65 -2.48
C ARG A 200 -20.10 -7.92 -1.57
N TRP A 201 -20.43 -6.70 -1.23
CA TRP A 201 -19.85 -6.02 -0.11
C TRP A 201 -20.29 -6.79 1.13
N ASN A 202 -19.39 -7.61 1.66
CA ASN A 202 -19.52 -8.07 3.03
C ASN A 202 -19.04 -6.89 3.88
N GLY A 203 -19.99 -5.97 4.20
CA GLY A 203 -19.82 -4.94 5.21
C GLY A 203 -19.94 -5.55 6.59
#